data_d58fad067623dca9e4c60fc14c4a1c38
#
_entry.id   d58fad067623dca9e4c60fc14c4a1c38
#
_cell.length_a   1.000
_cell.length_b   1.000
_cell.length_c   1.000
_cell.angle_alpha   90.00
_cell.angle_beta   90.00
_cell.angle_gamma   90.00
#
_symmetry.space_group_name_H-M   'P 1'
#
loop_
_entity.id
_entity.type
_entity.pdbx_description
1 polymer ?
#
loop_
_entity_poly.entity_id
_entity_poly.type
_entity_poly.pdbx_seq_one_letter_code
_entity_poly.pdbx_strand_id
1 'polypeptide(L)'
;MLSSDALHGEKVGVGTLICTKEYHRLVDGDLLLNCDYERATDEYITRAFGEVIAPSVILENQNDPCANLTREDIKKHIEEIREVVRDVPTADELQRIYTMLGVTSTLLEIGVPDEKLNQILEYSPLVRCRLTLMRLARATR
;
A
#
# COMPACT_ATOMS: atom_id res chain seq x y z
N MET A 1 -1.42 1.10 -17.96
CA MET A 1 -0.57 0.18 -17.18
C MET A 1 0.87 0.65 -17.34
N LEU A 2 1.60 0.88 -16.26
CA LEU A 2 3.01 1.26 -16.34
C LEU A 2 3.81 0.01 -16.73
N SER A 3 4.40 0.00 -17.90
CA SER A 3 5.35 -1.03 -18.33
C SER A 3 6.74 -0.61 -17.88
N SER A 4 7.45 -1.49 -17.21
CA SER A 4 8.82 -1.26 -16.75
C SER A 4 9.66 -2.50 -17.08
N ASP A 5 10.83 -2.29 -17.66
CA ASP A 5 11.80 -3.33 -17.98
C ASP A 5 12.59 -3.81 -16.76
N ALA A 6 12.40 -3.17 -15.61
CA ALA A 6 13.05 -3.55 -14.36
C ALA A 6 12.71 -4.99 -13.95
N LEU A 7 13.66 -5.68 -13.34
CA LEU A 7 13.50 -7.04 -12.85
C LEU A 7 12.45 -7.10 -11.73
N HIS A 8 11.83 -8.27 -11.58
CA HIS A 8 10.84 -8.47 -10.51
C HIS A 8 11.39 -8.15 -9.12
N GLY A 9 12.63 -8.57 -8.83
CA GLY A 9 13.29 -8.30 -7.55
C GLY A 9 13.50 -6.81 -7.29
N GLU A 10 13.84 -6.03 -8.30
CA GLU A 10 13.98 -4.56 -8.18
C GLU A 10 12.64 -3.90 -7.84
N LYS A 11 11.57 -4.30 -8.53
CA LYS A 11 10.20 -3.82 -8.25
C LYS A 11 9.76 -4.16 -6.83
N VAL A 12 10.06 -5.38 -6.35
CA VAL A 12 9.77 -5.83 -4.99
C VAL A 12 10.58 -5.03 -3.98
N GLY A 13 11.87 -4.79 -4.24
CA GLY A 13 12.74 -4.00 -3.37
C GLY A 13 12.23 -2.58 -3.18
N VAL A 14 11.94 -1.87 -4.27
CA VAL A 14 11.37 -0.52 -4.23
C VAL A 14 10.00 -0.51 -3.53
N GLY A 15 9.14 -1.49 -3.84
CA GLY A 15 7.84 -1.65 -3.17
C GLY A 15 7.96 -1.86 -1.66
N THR A 16 8.98 -2.60 -1.21
CA THR A 16 9.25 -2.82 0.22
C THR A 16 9.59 -1.51 0.93
N LEU A 17 10.47 -0.68 0.35
CA LEU A 17 10.79 0.64 0.91
C LEU A 17 9.55 1.54 1.02
N ILE A 18 8.73 1.57 -0.03
CA ILE A 18 7.49 2.36 -0.06
C ILE A 18 6.52 1.87 1.03
N CYS A 19 6.28 0.56 1.13
CA CYS A 19 5.39 -0.01 2.13
C CYS A 19 5.89 0.25 3.56
N THR A 20 7.19 0.10 3.81
CA THR A 20 7.80 0.38 5.12
C THR A 20 7.58 1.82 5.54
N LYS A 21 7.87 2.78 4.65
CA LYS A 21 7.63 4.20 4.91
C LYS A 21 6.16 4.48 5.22
N GLU A 22 5.27 3.86 4.47
CA GLU A 22 3.83 4.05 4.66
C GLU A 22 3.34 3.44 5.97
N TYR A 23 3.84 2.28 6.39
CA TYR A 23 3.48 1.65 7.66
C TYR A 23 3.83 2.55 8.85
N HIS A 24 5.05 3.08 8.90
CA HIS A 24 5.46 4.00 9.96
C HIS A 24 4.61 5.29 9.93
N ARG A 25 4.35 5.87 8.74
CA ARG A 25 3.48 7.05 8.60
C ARG A 25 2.09 6.83 9.18
N LEU A 26 1.51 5.64 8.97
CA LEU A 26 0.16 5.32 9.42
C LEU A 26 0.03 5.18 10.93
N VAL A 27 1.08 4.68 11.60
CA VAL A 27 1.05 4.39 13.04
C VAL A 27 1.66 5.50 13.90
N ASP A 28 2.53 6.34 13.33
CA ASP A 28 3.19 7.45 14.04
C ASP A 28 2.23 8.61 14.38
N GLY A 29 1.05 8.64 13.76
CA GLY A 29 0.00 9.61 14.01
C GLY A 29 -1.34 8.94 14.28
N ASP A 30 -2.38 9.78 14.36
CA ASP A 30 -3.77 9.31 14.56
C ASP A 30 -4.52 9.14 13.23
N LEU A 31 -3.80 8.95 12.12
CA LEU A 31 -4.40 8.88 10.79
C LEU A 31 -5.44 7.77 10.69
N LEU A 32 -5.10 6.55 11.14
CA LEU A 32 -6.02 5.42 11.12
C LEU A 32 -7.21 5.60 12.07
N LEU A 33 -7.06 6.38 13.15
CA LEU A 33 -8.12 6.62 14.12
C LEU A 33 -9.15 7.66 13.67
N ASN A 34 -8.80 8.47 12.67
CA ASN A 34 -9.61 9.58 12.17
C ASN A 34 -10.28 9.30 10.83
N CYS A 35 -10.17 8.08 10.32
CA CYS A 35 -10.70 7.70 9.01
C CYS A 35 -11.69 6.55 9.15
N ASP A 36 -12.69 6.52 8.28
CA ASP A 36 -13.59 5.40 8.09
C ASP A 36 -13.20 4.68 6.80
N TYR A 37 -13.11 3.35 6.88
CA TYR A 37 -12.80 2.56 5.70
C TYR A 37 -14.02 2.48 4.79
N GLU A 38 -13.82 2.83 3.52
CA GLU A 38 -14.80 2.67 2.48
C GLU A 38 -14.35 1.64 1.45
N ARG A 39 -15.25 0.70 1.14
CA ARG A 39 -15.01 -0.27 0.08
C ARG A 39 -14.94 0.46 -1.27
N ALA A 40 -13.98 0.07 -2.12
CA ALA A 40 -13.94 0.57 -3.49
C ALA A 40 -15.16 0.10 -4.29
N THR A 41 -15.83 1.02 -4.97
CA THR A 41 -16.94 0.68 -5.89
C THR A 41 -16.43 0.08 -7.19
N ASP A 42 -17.30 -0.61 -7.91
CA ASP A 42 -16.96 -1.19 -9.21
C ASP A 42 -16.59 -0.10 -10.23
N GLU A 43 -17.27 1.06 -10.18
CA GLU A 43 -16.97 2.23 -11.01
C GLU A 43 -15.59 2.81 -10.70
N TYR A 44 -15.24 2.88 -9.41
CA TYR A 44 -13.92 3.33 -8.99
C TYR A 44 -12.83 2.39 -9.51
N ILE A 45 -13.03 1.07 -9.35
CA ILE A 45 -12.09 0.05 -9.83
C ILE A 45 -11.96 0.11 -11.36
N THR A 46 -13.06 0.26 -12.07
CA THR A 46 -13.06 0.35 -13.54
C THR A 46 -12.29 1.57 -14.02
N ARG A 47 -12.46 2.72 -13.36
CA ARG A 47 -11.70 3.95 -13.67
C ARG A 47 -10.21 3.79 -13.39
N ALA A 48 -9.85 3.10 -12.28
CA ALA A 48 -8.46 2.92 -11.87
C ALA A 48 -7.67 1.94 -12.75
N PHE A 49 -8.31 0.83 -13.17
CA PHE A 49 -7.65 -0.29 -13.86
C PHE A 49 -8.01 -0.42 -15.33
N GLY A 50 -9.01 0.33 -15.79
CA GLY A 50 -9.54 0.22 -17.18
C GLY A 50 -10.36 -1.05 -17.38
N GLU A 51 -11.18 -1.05 -18.45
CA GLU A 51 -12.20 -2.07 -18.72
C GLU A 51 -11.65 -3.50 -18.87
N VAL A 52 -10.40 -3.63 -19.30
CA VAL A 52 -9.78 -4.95 -19.54
C VAL A 52 -9.39 -5.65 -18.23
N ILE A 53 -8.87 -4.90 -17.26
CA ILE A 53 -8.34 -5.45 -15.99
C ILE A 53 -9.40 -5.40 -14.89
N ALA A 54 -10.24 -4.38 -14.87
CA ALA A 54 -11.21 -4.14 -13.81
C ALA A 54 -12.09 -5.36 -13.46
N PRO A 55 -12.61 -6.16 -14.40
CA PRO A 55 -13.45 -7.32 -14.04
C PRO A 55 -12.75 -8.30 -13.09
N SER A 56 -11.46 -8.55 -13.29
CA SER A 56 -10.70 -9.43 -12.41
C SER A 56 -10.45 -8.81 -11.04
N VAL A 57 -10.20 -7.50 -10.97
CA VAL A 57 -10.01 -6.77 -9.70
C VAL A 57 -11.33 -6.65 -8.94
N ILE A 58 -12.44 -6.40 -9.62
CA ILE A 58 -13.79 -6.39 -9.02
C ILE A 58 -14.10 -7.73 -8.39
N LEU A 59 -13.88 -8.83 -9.12
CA LEU A 59 -14.10 -10.19 -8.62
C LEU A 59 -13.25 -10.45 -7.35
N GLU A 60 -11.98 -10.07 -7.37
CA GLU A 60 -11.06 -10.20 -6.23
C GLU A 60 -11.56 -9.42 -4.98
N ASN A 61 -12.24 -8.27 -5.19
CA ASN A 61 -12.71 -7.41 -4.12
C ASN A 61 -14.19 -7.64 -3.70
N GLN A 62 -14.85 -8.67 -4.20
CA GLN A 62 -16.24 -8.98 -3.82
C GLN A 62 -16.40 -9.25 -2.31
N ASN A 63 -15.41 -9.90 -1.69
CA ASN A 63 -15.38 -10.23 -0.28
C ASN A 63 -14.28 -9.42 0.44
N ASP A 64 -14.41 -8.09 0.45
CA ASP A 64 -13.44 -7.21 1.07
C ASP A 64 -13.36 -7.45 2.60
N PRO A 65 -12.22 -7.91 3.14
CA PRO A 65 -12.08 -8.22 4.56
C PRO A 65 -12.14 -6.98 5.45
N CYS A 66 -11.98 -5.78 4.88
CA CYS A 66 -12.06 -4.51 5.61
C CYS A 66 -13.47 -3.92 5.59
N ALA A 67 -14.43 -4.45 4.80
CA ALA A 67 -15.73 -3.84 4.56
C ALA A 67 -16.57 -3.61 5.83
N ASN A 68 -16.34 -4.43 6.86
CA ASN A 68 -17.06 -4.35 8.14
C ASN A 68 -16.21 -3.78 9.27
N LEU A 69 -14.99 -3.33 8.99
CA LEU A 69 -14.13 -2.71 10.01
C LEU A 69 -14.65 -1.32 10.36
N THR A 70 -14.88 -1.14 11.64
CA THR A 70 -15.28 0.15 12.20
C THR A 70 -14.07 0.90 12.76
N ARG A 71 -14.22 2.20 12.96
CA ARG A 71 -13.22 3.01 13.65
C ARG A 71 -12.94 2.49 15.08
N GLU A 72 -13.94 1.98 15.76
CA GLU A 72 -13.80 1.41 17.10
C GLU A 72 -12.97 0.12 17.08
N ASP A 73 -13.10 -0.71 16.05
CA ASP A 73 -12.26 -1.90 15.89
C ASP A 73 -10.78 -1.51 15.72
N ILE A 74 -10.51 -0.49 14.91
CA ILE A 74 -9.15 0.04 14.73
C ILE A 74 -8.60 0.60 16.04
N LYS A 75 -9.38 1.43 16.76
CA LYS A 75 -8.98 1.98 18.05
C LYS A 75 -8.64 0.90 19.07
N LYS A 76 -9.44 -0.16 19.13
CA LYS A 76 -9.25 -1.28 20.05
C LYS A 76 -7.90 -1.98 19.84
N HIS A 77 -7.43 -2.07 18.61
CA HIS A 77 -6.22 -2.81 18.23
C HIS A 77 -5.04 -1.91 17.83
N ILE A 78 -5.16 -0.58 17.96
CA ILE A 78 -4.13 0.33 17.45
C ILE A 78 -2.77 0.14 18.12
N GLU A 79 -2.74 -0.15 19.41
CA GLU A 79 -1.48 -0.37 20.12
C GLU A 79 -0.79 -1.67 19.68
N GLU A 80 -1.55 -2.74 19.45
CA GLU A 80 -1.03 -3.99 18.90
C GLU A 80 -0.47 -3.77 17.48
N ILE A 81 -1.17 -2.98 16.65
CA ILE A 81 -0.70 -2.60 15.30
C ILE A 81 0.61 -1.80 15.41
N ARG A 82 0.69 -0.84 16.34
CA ARG A 82 1.90 -0.04 16.59
C ARG A 82 3.07 -0.90 17.03
N GLU A 83 2.85 -1.86 17.92
CA GLU A 83 3.90 -2.79 18.37
C GLU A 83 4.46 -3.60 17.20
N VAL A 84 3.59 -4.18 16.37
CA VAL A 84 4.02 -4.95 15.19
C VAL A 84 4.81 -4.09 14.20
N VAL A 85 4.38 -2.84 13.97
CA VAL A 85 5.08 -1.94 13.04
C VAL A 85 6.43 -1.46 13.59
N ARG A 86 6.60 -1.35 14.92
CA ARG A 86 7.90 -1.01 15.52
C ARG A 86 8.98 -2.04 15.22
N ASP A 87 8.61 -3.31 15.01
CA ASP A 87 9.54 -4.37 14.61
C ASP A 87 9.90 -4.33 13.12
N VAL A 88 9.19 -3.54 12.32
CA VAL A 88 9.52 -3.32 10.90
C VAL A 88 10.66 -2.31 10.81
N PRO A 89 11.78 -2.63 10.11
CA PRO A 89 12.86 -1.67 9.90
C PRO A 89 12.33 -0.36 9.32
N THR A 90 12.92 0.75 9.69
CA THR A 90 12.55 2.04 9.09
C THR A 90 13.00 2.12 7.62
N ALA A 91 12.35 2.97 6.83
CA ALA A 91 12.75 3.19 5.45
C ALA A 91 14.21 3.67 5.34
N ASP A 92 14.68 4.47 6.29
CA ASP A 92 16.06 4.97 6.31
C ASP A 92 17.08 3.84 6.60
N GLU A 93 16.75 2.90 7.49
CA GLU A 93 17.59 1.73 7.75
C GLU A 93 17.69 0.83 6.51
N LEU A 94 16.56 0.53 5.87
CA LEU A 94 16.54 -0.24 4.63
C LEU A 94 17.26 0.50 3.49
N GLN A 95 17.07 1.81 3.36
CA GLN A 95 17.74 2.61 2.34
C GLN A 95 19.26 2.55 2.48
N ARG A 96 19.79 2.60 3.71
CA ARG A 96 21.23 2.44 3.95
C ARG A 96 21.73 1.08 3.50
N ILE A 97 21.00 0.01 3.81
CA ILE A 97 21.35 -1.35 3.36
C ILE A 97 21.33 -1.43 1.83
N TYR A 98 20.30 -0.90 1.17
CA TYR A 98 20.19 -0.89 -0.28
C TYR A 98 21.34 -0.13 -0.94
N THR A 99 21.70 1.03 -0.39
CA THR A 99 22.86 1.83 -0.84
C THR A 99 24.17 1.04 -0.70
N MET A 100 24.38 0.37 0.44
CA MET A 100 25.59 -0.45 0.67
C MET A 100 25.70 -1.63 -0.31
N LEU A 101 24.57 -2.23 -0.69
CA LEU A 101 24.51 -3.35 -1.60
C LEU A 101 24.47 -2.93 -3.08
N GLY A 102 24.31 -1.65 -3.38
CA GLY A 102 24.17 -1.13 -4.73
C GLY A 102 22.90 -1.60 -5.43
N VAL A 103 21.80 -1.85 -4.68
CA VAL A 103 20.53 -2.29 -5.24
C VAL A 103 19.59 -1.12 -5.47
N THR A 104 18.71 -1.28 -6.46
CA THR A 104 17.68 -0.31 -6.85
C THR A 104 16.74 0.03 -5.70
N SER A 105 16.51 1.32 -5.47
CA SER A 105 15.77 1.82 -4.30
C SER A 105 14.70 2.88 -4.62
N THR A 106 14.62 3.36 -5.85
CA THR A 106 13.70 4.44 -6.25
C THR A 106 12.75 4.01 -7.37
N LEU A 107 11.59 4.68 -7.46
CA LEU A 107 10.63 4.48 -8.53
C LEU A 107 11.24 4.79 -9.91
N LEU A 108 12.04 5.86 -10.01
CA LEU A 108 12.68 6.27 -11.26
C LEU A 108 13.62 5.19 -11.79
N GLU A 109 14.40 4.55 -10.94
CA GLU A 109 15.32 3.47 -11.33
C GLU A 109 14.58 2.25 -11.91
N ILE A 110 13.34 2.01 -11.48
CA ILE A 110 12.49 0.96 -12.06
C ILE A 110 11.59 1.47 -13.20
N GLY A 111 11.86 2.67 -13.74
CA GLY A 111 11.12 3.25 -14.86
C GLY A 111 9.73 3.77 -14.52
N VAL A 112 9.46 4.06 -13.26
CA VAL A 112 8.17 4.61 -12.76
C VAL A 112 8.38 6.05 -12.30
N PRO A 113 7.66 7.03 -12.87
CA PRO A 113 7.72 8.42 -12.42
C PRO A 113 7.25 8.60 -10.98
N ASP A 114 7.93 9.47 -10.21
CA ASP A 114 7.63 9.68 -8.78
C ASP A 114 6.22 10.23 -8.54
N GLU A 115 5.66 11.00 -9.47
CA GLU A 115 4.28 11.49 -9.40
C GLU A 115 3.23 10.36 -9.39
N LYS A 116 3.60 9.13 -9.74
CA LYS A 116 2.74 7.95 -9.67
C LYS A 116 2.66 7.33 -8.29
N LEU A 117 3.48 7.76 -7.33
CA LEU A 117 3.52 7.17 -5.98
C LEU A 117 2.14 7.13 -5.31
N ASN A 118 1.41 8.25 -5.30
CA ASN A 118 0.08 8.29 -4.69
C ASN A 118 -0.90 7.34 -5.36
N GLN A 119 -0.86 7.25 -6.68
CA GLN A 119 -1.69 6.33 -7.46
C GLN A 119 -1.35 4.87 -7.14
N ILE A 120 -0.06 4.54 -7.00
CA ILE A 120 0.39 3.20 -6.62
C ILE A 120 -0.12 2.84 -5.23
N LEU A 121 0.05 3.71 -4.24
CA LEU A 121 -0.40 3.50 -2.87
C LEU A 121 -1.91 3.33 -2.77
N GLU A 122 -2.66 4.04 -3.59
CA GLU A 122 -4.12 4.01 -3.62
C GLU A 122 -4.68 2.74 -4.30
N TYR A 123 -4.07 2.31 -5.41
CA TYR A 123 -4.62 1.24 -6.23
C TYR A 123 -4.01 -0.14 -5.96
N SER A 124 -2.73 -0.22 -5.57
CA SER A 124 -2.07 -1.51 -5.37
C SER A 124 -2.76 -2.41 -4.33
N PRO A 125 -3.35 -1.89 -3.23
CA PRO A 125 -4.05 -2.73 -2.27
C PRO A 125 -5.32 -3.40 -2.82
N LEU A 126 -5.84 -2.93 -3.96
CA LEU A 126 -7.02 -3.50 -4.62
C LEU A 126 -6.70 -4.71 -5.49
N VAL A 127 -5.44 -4.87 -5.92
CA VAL A 127 -5.02 -5.97 -6.81
C VAL A 127 -5.18 -7.34 -6.14
N ARG A 128 -5.08 -7.39 -4.81
CA ARG A 128 -5.32 -8.59 -3.99
C ARG A 128 -6.19 -8.27 -2.78
N CYS A 129 -7.23 -9.07 -2.58
CA CYS A 129 -8.15 -8.89 -1.47
C CYS A 129 -7.57 -9.47 -0.18
N ARG A 130 -6.77 -8.67 0.52
CA ARG A 130 -6.14 -9.05 1.79
C ARG A 130 -6.33 -7.98 2.85
N LEU A 131 -6.50 -8.40 4.10
CA LEU A 131 -6.43 -7.49 5.25
C LEU A 131 -4.97 -7.07 5.45
N THR A 132 -4.66 -5.82 5.11
CA THR A 132 -3.32 -5.24 5.26
C THR A 132 -3.43 -3.78 5.69
N LEU A 133 -2.38 -3.26 6.34
CA LEU A 133 -2.29 -1.82 6.63
C LEU A 133 -2.37 -0.97 5.37
N MET A 134 -1.80 -1.43 4.25
CA MET A 134 -1.89 -0.72 2.97
C MET A 134 -3.33 -0.59 2.48
N ARG A 135 -4.18 -1.58 2.77
CA ARG A 135 -5.61 -1.49 2.41
C ARG A 135 -6.33 -0.49 3.30
N LEU A 136 -6.07 -0.52 4.61
CA LEU A 136 -6.61 0.48 5.55
C LEU A 136 -6.10 1.90 5.25
N ALA A 137 -4.87 2.03 4.77
CA ALA A 137 -4.27 3.31 4.38
C ALA A 137 -5.07 4.06 3.31
N ARG A 138 -5.85 3.37 2.48
CA ARG A 138 -6.73 4.02 1.50
C ARG A 138 -7.74 4.97 2.14
N ALA A 139 -8.19 4.68 3.35
CA ALA A 139 -9.09 5.57 4.08
C ALA A 139 -8.43 6.89 4.53
N THR A 140 -7.11 6.99 4.47
CA THR A 140 -6.34 8.18 4.90
C THR A 140 -5.95 9.12 3.75
N ARG A 141 -6.44 8.85 2.51
CA ARG A 141 -6.05 9.55 1.28
C ARG A 141 -7.19 10.32 0.66
#